data_6782101de89a8d33a7f7047e75b71204
#
_entry.id   6782101de89a8d33a7f7047e75b71204
#
_cell.length_a   1.000
_cell.length_b   1.000
_cell.length_c   1.000
_cell.angle_alpha   90.00
_cell.angle_beta   90.00
_cell.angle_gamma   90.00
#
_symmetry.space_group_name_H-M   'P 1'
#
loop_
_entity.id
_entity.type
_entity.pdbx_description
1 polymer ?
#
loop_
_entity_poly.entity_id
_entity_poly.type
_entity_poly.pdbx_seq_one_letter_code
_entity_poly.pdbx_strand_id
1 'polypeptide(L)'
;MKKILLPIVAAFTLYSCSNSDDLIDEQELNLTEGYFITNEGQFNSNNATVSHINGNLSALTNNIFKSANGKVLGDVAQSMAVTDKYVFVVVNNSNTIEVVNKKTFKSVYTITEQLNFPRFAVVKNGKLYVSLMNNAEVLVYNAETFAFVKSVALNYPAEQLVANNEYVYAANNFYSGGTLVELIDVNEDTNTEDVTLNAAINGLTVSGETVYVMTNNDTNSFIYALNGTTVSATTDLELANGRNLSVDGQSLYFTAETDVYKINPSLASTANKLFSVGSGNGYALTYGFNVFNGYIFTGNAGNFTDNGKVVIYKEDGSLVKEYTVGIAPNGFYKY
;
A
#
# COMPACT_ATOMS: atom_id res chain seq x y z
N MET A 1 26.51 -57.99 67.83
CA MET A 1 25.36 -57.31 67.18
C MET A 1 25.88 -56.00 66.61
N LYS A 2 26.15 -55.97 65.28
CA LYS A 2 26.64 -54.75 64.59
C LYS A 2 25.44 -54.05 63.97
N LYS A 3 25.17 -52.79 64.37
CA LYS A 3 24.20 -51.92 63.80
C LYS A 3 24.81 -51.23 62.58
N ILE A 4 24.24 -51.45 61.42
CA ILE A 4 24.59 -50.76 60.18
C ILE A 4 23.70 -49.52 60.10
N LEU A 5 24.29 -48.33 60.13
CA LEU A 5 23.63 -47.08 59.79
C LEU A 5 23.70 -46.87 58.25
N LEU A 6 22.56 -46.73 57.61
CA LEU A 6 22.44 -46.33 56.23
C LEU A 6 22.32 -44.78 56.15
N PRO A 7 23.10 -44.07 55.32
CA PRO A 7 22.88 -42.66 55.13
C PRO A 7 21.80 -42.45 54.09
N ILE A 8 20.77 -41.65 54.39
CA ILE A 8 19.76 -41.16 53.48
C ILE A 8 20.38 -39.99 52.69
N VAL A 9 20.61 -40.20 51.41
CA VAL A 9 20.98 -39.11 50.47
C VAL A 9 19.68 -38.43 49.97
N ALA A 10 19.44 -37.25 50.47
CA ALA A 10 18.35 -36.39 49.95
C ALA A 10 18.79 -35.76 48.64
N ALA A 11 18.21 -36.23 47.53
CA ALA A 11 18.38 -35.61 46.25
C ALA A 11 17.49 -34.34 46.18
N PHE A 12 18.12 -33.17 46.26
CA PHE A 12 17.43 -31.91 45.88
C PHE A 12 17.33 -31.83 44.38
N THR A 13 16.13 -32.05 43.85
CA THR A 13 15.82 -31.69 42.46
C THR A 13 15.60 -30.17 42.38
N LEU A 14 16.59 -29.49 41.83
CA LEU A 14 16.43 -28.09 41.44
C LEU A 14 15.44 -28.05 40.25
N TYR A 15 14.19 -27.65 40.49
CA TYR A 15 13.30 -27.21 39.43
C TYR A 15 13.84 -25.87 38.94
N SER A 16 14.58 -25.90 37.83
CA SER A 16 14.86 -24.73 37.04
C SER A 16 13.54 -24.35 36.35
N CYS A 17 12.87 -23.29 36.80
CA CYS A 17 11.90 -22.60 35.98
C CYS A 17 12.68 -22.01 34.81
N SER A 18 12.64 -22.66 33.65
CA SER A 18 12.97 -22.02 32.40
C SER A 18 11.83 -21.01 32.13
N ASN A 19 12.12 -19.72 32.27
CA ASN A 19 11.34 -18.71 31.56
C ASN A 19 11.41 -19.08 30.07
N SER A 20 10.31 -19.56 29.52
CA SER A 20 10.13 -19.60 28.10
C SER A 20 9.98 -18.13 27.66
N ASP A 21 11.12 -17.45 27.46
CA ASP A 21 11.15 -16.41 26.48
C ASP A 21 10.63 -17.08 25.18
N ASP A 22 9.46 -16.69 24.71
CA ASP A 22 8.97 -17.07 23.41
C ASP A 22 10.00 -16.56 22.39
N LEU A 23 11.02 -17.38 22.13
CA LEU A 23 11.92 -17.17 21.01
C LEU A 23 11.03 -17.23 19.77
N ILE A 24 10.70 -16.05 19.23
CA ILE A 24 10.05 -15.96 17.92
C ILE A 24 11.05 -16.56 16.95
N ASP A 25 10.79 -17.81 16.54
CA ASP A 25 11.61 -18.51 15.58
C ASP A 25 11.53 -17.74 14.26
N GLU A 26 12.62 -17.08 13.87
CA GLU A 26 12.70 -16.34 12.61
C GLU A 26 12.54 -17.33 11.46
N GLN A 27 11.38 -17.30 10.81
CA GLN A 27 11.14 -18.16 9.66
C GLN A 27 11.93 -17.66 8.45
N GLU A 28 12.78 -18.52 7.88
CA GLU A 28 13.42 -18.21 6.62
C GLU A 28 12.38 -18.24 5.47
N LEU A 29 11.92 -17.05 5.07
CA LEU A 29 10.98 -16.90 3.98
C LEU A 29 11.72 -16.95 2.64
N ASN A 30 11.11 -17.61 1.65
CA ASN A 30 11.52 -17.53 0.25
C ASN A 30 10.25 -17.26 -0.58
N LEU A 31 9.91 -15.98 -0.67
CA LEU A 31 8.69 -15.55 -1.35
C LEU A 31 8.87 -15.69 -2.86
N THR A 32 7.90 -16.36 -3.47
CA THR A 32 7.79 -16.45 -4.93
C THR A 32 7.01 -15.24 -5.45
N GLU A 33 6.99 -15.04 -6.77
CA GLU A 33 6.12 -14.04 -7.41
C GLU A 33 4.69 -14.11 -6.85
N GLY A 34 4.08 -12.93 -6.71
CA GLY A 34 2.76 -12.84 -6.13
C GLY A 34 2.35 -11.41 -5.81
N TYR A 35 1.65 -11.27 -4.69
CA TYR A 35 1.04 -10.01 -4.30
C TYR A 35 1.32 -9.73 -2.82
N PHE A 36 1.91 -8.58 -2.53
CA PHE A 36 1.97 -8.06 -1.17
C PHE A 36 0.69 -7.31 -0.83
N ILE A 37 0.27 -7.41 0.41
CA ILE A 37 -0.87 -6.70 0.95
C ILE A 37 -0.42 -5.91 2.17
N THR A 38 -0.57 -4.60 2.15
CA THR A 38 -0.45 -3.77 3.36
C THR A 38 -1.72 -3.86 4.17
N ASN A 39 -1.58 -4.10 5.47
CA ASN A 39 -2.66 -4.04 6.44
C ASN A 39 -2.28 -2.94 7.42
N GLU A 40 -3.05 -1.84 7.43
CA GLU A 40 -2.70 -0.65 8.22
C GLU A 40 -2.58 -0.94 9.71
N GLY A 41 -3.42 -1.84 10.22
CA GLY A 41 -3.61 -1.99 11.65
C GLY A 41 -4.56 -0.93 12.20
N GLN A 42 -4.64 -0.86 13.52
CA GLN A 42 -5.37 0.20 14.24
C GLN A 42 -4.39 1.33 14.57
N PHE A 43 -4.83 2.56 14.36
CA PHE A 43 -4.05 3.76 14.70
C PHE A 43 -3.64 3.75 16.20
N ASN A 44 -2.39 4.05 16.50
CA ASN A 44 -1.74 4.00 17.82
C ASN A 44 -1.69 2.59 18.48
N SER A 45 -1.79 1.52 17.69
CA SER A 45 -1.78 0.16 18.22
C SER A 45 -0.53 -0.65 17.86
N ASN A 46 0.34 -0.12 17.02
CA ASN A 46 1.60 -0.76 16.61
C ASN A 46 1.41 -2.20 16.10
N ASN A 47 0.31 -2.44 15.38
CA ASN A 47 -0.11 -3.76 14.89
C ASN A 47 -0.29 -3.83 13.36
N ALA A 48 0.34 -2.91 12.63
CA ALA A 48 0.44 -2.96 11.20
C ALA A 48 1.15 -4.23 10.73
N THR A 49 0.72 -4.80 9.61
CA THR A 49 1.30 -6.03 9.07
C THR A 49 1.40 -6.00 7.55
N VAL A 50 2.16 -6.94 7.00
CA VAL A 50 2.16 -7.27 5.58
C VAL A 50 1.81 -8.73 5.39
N SER A 51 0.92 -9.01 4.44
CA SER A 51 0.59 -10.35 3.99
C SER A 51 1.10 -10.58 2.57
N HIS A 52 1.26 -11.84 2.19
CA HIS A 52 1.68 -12.24 0.84
C HIS A 52 0.77 -13.35 0.32
N ILE A 53 0.25 -13.17 -0.90
CA ILE A 53 -0.48 -14.18 -1.68
C ILE A 53 0.41 -14.58 -2.84
N ASN A 54 0.65 -15.88 -3.05
CA ASN A 54 1.44 -16.36 -4.17
C ASN A 54 0.77 -16.13 -5.55
N GLY A 55 1.54 -16.14 -6.63
CA GLY A 55 1.09 -15.72 -7.96
C GLY A 55 -0.07 -16.53 -8.54
N ASN A 56 -0.24 -17.78 -8.14
CA ASN A 56 -1.37 -18.61 -8.56
C ASN A 56 -2.59 -18.50 -7.62
N LEU A 57 -2.58 -17.59 -6.67
CA LEU A 57 -3.66 -17.31 -5.73
C LEU A 57 -4.06 -18.50 -4.84
N SER A 58 -3.17 -19.46 -4.59
CA SER A 58 -3.49 -20.70 -3.86
C SER A 58 -3.11 -20.65 -2.38
N ALA A 59 -2.19 -19.78 -1.99
CA ALA A 59 -1.64 -19.70 -0.64
C ALA A 59 -1.48 -18.27 -0.17
N LEU A 60 -1.82 -18.04 1.11
CA LEU A 60 -1.60 -16.80 1.85
C LEU A 60 -0.58 -17.05 2.96
N THR A 61 0.35 -16.10 3.14
CA THR A 61 1.20 -16.00 4.34
C THR A 61 0.96 -14.65 4.97
N ASN A 62 0.46 -14.65 6.21
CA ASN A 62 0.23 -13.43 6.97
C ASN A 62 1.47 -13.03 7.77
N ASN A 63 1.54 -11.72 8.11
CA ASN A 63 2.51 -11.15 9.04
C ASN A 63 3.96 -11.46 8.68
N ILE A 64 4.27 -11.43 7.36
CA ILE A 64 5.57 -11.83 6.82
C ILE A 64 6.74 -11.02 7.37
N PHE A 65 6.52 -9.74 7.72
CA PHE A 65 7.58 -8.91 8.30
C PHE A 65 8.01 -9.42 9.68
N LYS A 66 7.04 -9.69 10.57
CA LYS A 66 7.35 -10.22 11.92
C LYS A 66 7.97 -11.61 11.82
N SER A 67 7.45 -12.47 10.94
CA SER A 67 7.99 -13.82 10.72
C SER A 67 9.45 -13.79 10.25
N ALA A 68 9.81 -12.87 9.36
CA ALA A 68 11.18 -12.75 8.86
C ALA A 68 12.14 -12.08 9.85
N ASN A 69 11.67 -11.17 10.71
CA ASN A 69 12.54 -10.25 11.45
C ASN A 69 12.42 -10.35 12.99
N GLY A 70 11.50 -11.15 13.52
CA GLY A 70 11.30 -11.30 14.96
C GLY A 70 10.77 -10.03 15.66
N LYS A 71 10.45 -8.96 14.92
CA LYS A 71 9.95 -7.68 15.44
C LYS A 71 8.67 -7.25 14.74
N VAL A 72 7.84 -6.44 15.38
CA VAL A 72 6.66 -5.83 14.75
C VAL A 72 7.08 -4.82 13.67
N LEU A 73 6.21 -4.62 12.68
CA LEU A 73 6.45 -3.66 11.59
C LEU A 73 6.35 -2.21 12.07
N GLY A 74 5.33 -1.91 12.86
CA GLY A 74 5.05 -0.58 13.36
C GLY A 74 3.56 -0.24 13.32
N ASP A 75 3.26 1.03 13.20
CA ASP A 75 1.92 1.58 13.25
C ASP A 75 1.55 2.25 11.91
N VAL A 76 0.47 1.77 11.29
CA VAL A 76 -0.09 2.17 10.00
C VAL A 76 0.85 1.87 8.81
N ALA A 77 0.77 0.63 8.27
CA ALA A 77 1.40 0.27 6.99
C ALA A 77 0.62 0.91 5.84
N GLN A 78 1.01 2.12 5.43
CA GLN A 78 0.25 2.96 4.52
C GLN A 78 0.39 2.55 3.06
N SER A 79 1.60 2.32 2.60
CA SER A 79 1.89 2.01 1.20
C SER A 79 3.19 1.24 1.02
N MET A 80 3.47 0.83 -0.21
CA MET A 80 4.74 0.22 -0.60
C MET A 80 5.23 0.73 -1.94
N ALA A 81 6.56 0.77 -2.11
CA ALA A 81 7.21 0.78 -3.41
C ALA A 81 8.00 -0.52 -3.60
N VAL A 82 7.79 -1.20 -4.72
CA VAL A 82 8.43 -2.50 -5.03
C VAL A 82 9.42 -2.32 -6.16
N THR A 83 10.65 -2.79 -5.97
CA THR A 83 11.71 -2.83 -6.98
C THR A 83 12.12 -4.27 -7.28
N ASP A 84 13.11 -4.45 -8.14
CA ASP A 84 13.64 -5.79 -8.40
C ASP A 84 14.31 -6.43 -7.17
N LYS A 85 14.87 -5.62 -6.28
CA LYS A 85 15.69 -6.07 -5.15
C LYS A 85 15.03 -5.83 -3.79
N TYR A 86 14.37 -4.69 -3.62
CA TYR A 86 13.84 -4.23 -2.34
C TYR A 86 12.34 -3.94 -2.39
N VAL A 87 11.73 -4.02 -1.23
CA VAL A 87 10.41 -3.45 -0.96
C VAL A 87 10.58 -2.37 0.10
N PHE A 88 10.06 -1.19 -0.17
CA PHE A 88 10.01 -0.05 0.74
C PHE A 88 8.61 -0.01 1.35
N VAL A 89 8.49 -0.38 2.61
CA VAL A 89 7.20 -0.36 3.33
C VAL A 89 7.08 0.93 4.10
N VAL A 90 6.17 1.80 3.69
CA VAL A 90 5.90 3.08 4.36
C VAL A 90 5.05 2.84 5.59
N VAL A 91 5.58 3.16 6.77
CA VAL A 91 4.91 2.99 8.07
C VAL A 91 4.62 4.36 8.65
N ASN A 92 3.41 4.85 8.34
CA ASN A 92 3.01 6.27 8.48
C ASN A 92 3.18 6.80 9.91
N ASN A 93 2.46 6.22 10.88
CA ASN A 93 2.45 6.72 12.26
C ASN A 93 3.72 6.35 13.05
N SER A 94 4.54 5.44 12.55
CA SER A 94 5.88 5.17 13.09
C SER A 94 6.95 6.13 12.55
N ASN A 95 6.65 6.94 11.55
CA ASN A 95 7.61 7.80 10.86
C ASN A 95 8.82 7.02 10.35
N THR A 96 8.58 5.83 9.74
CA THR A 96 9.63 4.97 9.21
C THR A 96 9.30 4.46 7.83
N ILE A 97 10.33 4.10 7.06
CA ILE A 97 10.19 3.24 5.90
C ILE A 97 11.09 2.03 6.15
N GLU A 98 10.49 0.85 6.31
CA GLU A 98 11.23 -0.40 6.40
C GLU A 98 11.64 -0.84 5.00
N VAL A 99 12.95 -0.95 4.77
CA VAL A 99 13.51 -1.47 3.52
C VAL A 99 13.80 -2.95 3.73
N VAL A 100 13.13 -3.80 2.95
CA VAL A 100 13.28 -5.25 3.08
C VAL A 100 13.76 -5.87 1.77
N ASN A 101 14.49 -6.99 1.87
CA ASN A 101 14.79 -7.81 0.70
C ASN A 101 13.48 -8.40 0.14
N LYS A 102 13.23 -8.24 -1.15
CA LYS A 102 11.97 -8.64 -1.78
C LYS A 102 11.62 -10.12 -1.62
N LYS A 103 12.62 -11.01 -1.65
CA LYS A 103 12.41 -12.47 -1.61
C LYS A 103 12.28 -13.02 -0.18
N THR A 104 13.09 -12.51 0.74
CA THR A 104 13.15 -13.03 2.11
C THR A 104 12.36 -12.19 3.10
N PHE A 105 11.95 -10.99 2.71
CA PHE A 105 11.32 -9.97 3.55
C PHE A 105 12.14 -9.58 4.80
N LYS A 106 13.43 -9.97 4.83
CA LYS A 106 14.38 -9.54 5.86
C LYS A 106 14.66 -8.06 5.73
N SER A 107 14.56 -7.33 6.84
CA SER A 107 14.90 -5.91 6.93
C SER A 107 16.39 -5.72 6.64
N VAL A 108 16.71 -4.82 5.73
CA VAL A 108 18.09 -4.45 5.37
C VAL A 108 18.43 -3.05 5.86
N TYR A 109 17.41 -2.20 6.01
CA TYR A 109 17.56 -0.84 6.50
C TYR A 109 16.21 -0.28 7.00
N THR A 110 16.26 0.70 7.89
CA THR A 110 15.09 1.48 8.30
C THR A 110 15.40 2.95 8.07
N ILE A 111 14.70 3.59 7.12
CA ILE A 111 14.78 5.02 6.90
C ILE A 111 13.96 5.72 7.97
N THR A 112 14.55 6.70 8.65
CA THR A 112 13.90 7.56 9.65
C THR A 112 14.20 9.05 9.43
N GLU A 113 15.19 9.34 8.60
CA GLU A 113 15.67 10.70 8.37
C GLU A 113 14.61 11.53 7.65
N GLN A 114 14.29 12.73 8.19
CA GLN A 114 13.32 13.72 7.67
C GLN A 114 11.86 13.25 7.59
N LEU A 115 11.52 12.00 7.91
CA LEU A 115 10.16 11.49 7.79
C LEU A 115 9.24 12.14 8.84
N ASN A 116 8.07 12.61 8.38
CA ASN A 116 6.99 13.14 9.21
C ASN A 116 5.64 12.73 8.61
N PHE A 117 5.03 11.68 9.15
CA PHE A 117 3.82 11.04 8.62
C PHE A 117 3.93 10.73 7.12
N PRO A 118 4.91 9.87 6.68
CA PRO A 118 5.05 9.50 5.27
C PRO A 118 3.80 8.78 4.76
N ARG A 119 3.41 9.08 3.51
CA ARG A 119 2.17 8.54 2.92
C ARG A 119 2.45 7.54 1.81
N PHE A 120 2.83 7.99 0.66
CA PHE A 120 3.08 7.16 -0.51
C PHE A 120 4.54 7.27 -0.94
N ALA A 121 5.01 6.20 -1.56
CA ALA A 121 6.36 6.16 -2.12
C ALA A 121 6.34 5.60 -3.53
N VAL A 122 7.21 6.11 -4.39
CA VAL A 122 7.47 5.60 -5.74
C VAL A 122 8.97 5.60 -6.00
N VAL A 123 9.45 4.57 -6.73
CA VAL A 123 10.86 4.52 -7.15
C VAL A 123 10.95 4.86 -8.63
N LYS A 124 11.80 5.84 -8.94
CA LYS A 124 12.11 6.25 -10.32
C LYS A 124 13.59 6.65 -10.43
N ASN A 125 14.25 6.22 -11.51
CA ASN A 125 15.66 6.54 -11.81
C ASN A 125 16.63 6.30 -10.62
N GLY A 126 16.44 5.18 -9.88
CA GLY A 126 17.26 4.85 -8.70
C GLY A 126 17.02 5.74 -7.47
N LYS A 127 15.97 6.54 -7.47
CA LYS A 127 15.56 7.40 -6.36
C LYS A 127 14.20 6.95 -5.81
N LEU A 128 14.04 7.04 -4.50
CA LEU A 128 12.77 6.84 -3.78
C LEU A 128 12.19 8.21 -3.45
N TYR A 129 11.02 8.51 -3.99
CA TYR A 129 10.25 9.72 -3.70
C TYR A 129 9.16 9.39 -2.69
N VAL A 130 9.02 10.22 -1.65
CA VAL A 130 8.10 9.95 -0.53
C VAL A 130 7.28 11.20 -0.24
N SER A 131 5.97 11.10 -0.28
CA SER A 131 5.05 12.16 0.12
C SER A 131 4.85 12.17 1.65
N LEU A 132 4.52 13.33 2.19
CA LEU A 132 4.27 13.55 3.61
C LEU A 132 2.86 14.12 3.83
N MET A 133 2.20 13.67 4.90
CA MET A 133 0.82 14.06 5.20
C MET A 133 0.69 15.56 5.54
N ASN A 134 1.64 16.09 6.29
CA ASN A 134 1.54 17.43 6.90
C ASN A 134 2.52 18.45 6.33
N ASN A 135 3.46 18.01 5.50
CA ASN A 135 4.49 18.87 4.92
C ASN A 135 4.27 18.99 3.42
N ALA A 136 4.28 20.21 2.93
CA ALA A 136 4.21 20.51 1.49
C ALA A 136 5.56 20.23 0.82
N GLU A 137 5.98 18.98 0.82
CA GLU A 137 7.24 18.52 0.23
C GLU A 137 7.20 17.03 -0.13
N VAL A 138 8.03 16.64 -1.07
CA VAL A 138 8.38 15.24 -1.37
C VAL A 138 9.84 15.02 -1.01
N LEU A 139 10.10 14.02 -0.18
CA LEU A 139 11.46 13.64 0.18
C LEU A 139 12.04 12.71 -0.88
N VAL A 140 13.31 12.89 -1.18
CA VAL A 140 14.04 12.07 -2.15
C VAL A 140 15.19 11.37 -1.45
N TYR A 141 15.23 10.04 -1.59
CA TYR A 141 16.32 9.20 -1.09
C TYR A 141 16.94 8.41 -2.24
N ASN A 142 18.19 8.02 -2.09
CA ASN A 142 18.80 7.05 -3.00
C ASN A 142 18.19 5.66 -2.73
N ALA A 143 17.65 4.99 -3.74
CA ALA A 143 16.95 3.71 -3.58
C ALA A 143 17.88 2.50 -3.34
N GLU A 144 19.22 2.66 -3.46
CA GLU A 144 20.21 1.61 -3.22
C GLU A 144 20.97 1.81 -1.90
N THR A 145 21.34 3.04 -1.58
CA THR A 145 22.08 3.39 -0.35
C THR A 145 21.17 3.82 0.79
N PHE A 146 19.91 4.16 0.47
CA PHE A 146 18.85 4.63 1.38
C PHE A 146 19.15 5.99 2.02
N ALA A 147 20.21 6.65 1.59
CA ALA A 147 20.59 7.96 2.09
C ALA A 147 19.63 9.05 1.60
N PHE A 148 19.32 10.00 2.47
CA PHE A 148 18.58 11.21 2.11
C PHE A 148 19.37 12.01 1.06
N VAL A 149 18.70 12.47 0.02
CA VAL A 149 19.27 13.27 -1.06
C VAL A 149 18.85 14.73 -0.92
N LYS A 150 17.56 14.99 -0.93
CA LYS A 150 16.98 16.33 -0.82
C LYS A 150 15.49 16.30 -0.52
N SER A 151 14.93 17.44 -0.23
CA SER A 151 13.50 17.72 -0.21
C SER A 151 13.13 18.55 -1.45
N VAL A 152 11.99 18.24 -2.05
CA VAL A 152 11.38 18.99 -3.14
C VAL A 152 10.14 19.68 -2.60
N ALA A 153 10.18 21.01 -2.52
CA ALA A 153 9.05 21.81 -2.04
C ALA A 153 7.86 21.70 -3.00
N LEU A 154 6.68 21.56 -2.43
CA LEU A 154 5.38 21.60 -3.11
C LEU A 154 4.60 22.82 -2.65
N ASN A 155 3.49 23.11 -3.34
CA ASN A 155 2.54 24.15 -2.89
C ASN A 155 1.65 23.63 -1.73
N TYR A 156 1.36 22.32 -1.73
CA TYR A 156 0.51 21.67 -0.72
C TYR A 156 1.01 20.26 -0.40
N PRO A 157 0.66 19.69 0.77
CA PRO A 157 0.97 18.31 1.09
C PRO A 157 0.37 17.34 0.05
N ALA A 158 1.17 16.37 -0.37
CA ALA A 158 0.75 15.34 -1.31
C ALA A 158 0.33 14.05 -0.60
N GLU A 159 -0.66 13.37 -1.16
CA GLU A 159 -1.09 12.03 -0.73
C GLU A 159 -0.46 10.99 -1.65
N GLN A 160 -0.99 10.79 -2.84
CA GLN A 160 -0.55 9.76 -3.77
C GLN A 160 0.56 10.25 -4.70
N LEU A 161 1.48 9.33 -5.01
CA LEU A 161 2.55 9.52 -5.99
C LEU A 161 2.47 8.44 -7.06
N VAL A 162 2.61 8.83 -8.32
CA VAL A 162 2.95 7.93 -9.43
C VAL A 162 4.05 8.54 -10.29
N ALA A 163 4.75 7.74 -11.10
CA ALA A 163 5.81 8.24 -11.95
C ALA A 163 5.70 7.68 -13.38
N ASN A 164 5.91 8.53 -14.37
CA ASN A 164 6.23 8.14 -15.74
C ASN A 164 7.74 8.32 -16.01
N ASN A 165 8.15 8.45 -17.28
CA ASN A 165 9.57 8.60 -17.60
C ASN A 165 10.14 9.99 -17.33
N GLU A 166 9.29 11.01 -17.26
CA GLU A 166 9.69 12.42 -17.15
C GLU A 166 9.42 12.99 -15.75
N TYR A 167 8.30 12.58 -15.13
CA TYR A 167 7.81 13.21 -13.90
C TYR A 167 7.40 12.22 -12.82
N VAL A 168 7.55 12.64 -11.56
CA VAL A 168 6.72 12.15 -10.45
C VAL A 168 5.54 13.10 -10.30
N TYR A 169 4.35 12.57 -10.37
CA TYR A 169 3.09 13.28 -10.16
C TYR A 169 2.69 13.15 -8.70
N ALA A 170 2.59 14.28 -8.02
CA ALA A 170 2.24 14.38 -6.62
C ALA A 170 0.83 14.96 -6.48
N ALA A 171 -0.13 14.11 -6.14
CA ALA A 171 -1.52 14.52 -5.97
C ALA A 171 -1.76 15.06 -4.57
N ASN A 172 -2.41 16.21 -4.45
CA ASN A 172 -2.77 16.81 -3.17
C ASN A 172 -3.63 15.85 -2.32
N ASN A 173 -3.60 16.09 -1.03
CA ASN A 173 -4.36 15.31 -0.06
C ASN A 173 -5.87 15.47 -0.28
N PHE A 174 -6.55 14.37 -0.56
CA PHE A 174 -8.00 14.31 -0.71
C PHE A 174 -8.75 14.86 0.51
N TYR A 175 -8.32 14.53 1.72
CA TYR A 175 -8.99 14.95 2.97
C TYR A 175 -8.99 16.46 3.19
N SER A 176 -8.08 17.18 2.54
CA SER A 176 -8.07 18.66 2.54
C SER A 176 -8.80 19.26 1.33
N GLY A 177 -9.48 18.45 0.50
CA GLY A 177 -10.15 18.91 -0.72
C GLY A 177 -9.19 19.30 -1.82
N GLY A 178 -7.98 18.70 -1.85
CA GLY A 178 -6.91 19.06 -2.79
C GLY A 178 -7.29 18.76 -4.23
N THR A 179 -7.07 19.76 -5.10
CA THR A 179 -7.40 19.70 -6.53
C THR A 179 -6.16 19.80 -7.44
N LEU A 180 -4.97 19.83 -6.84
CA LEU A 180 -3.72 20.09 -7.54
C LEU A 180 -2.92 18.80 -7.71
N VAL A 181 -2.38 18.59 -8.92
CA VAL A 181 -1.33 17.60 -9.21
C VAL A 181 -0.06 18.37 -9.54
N GLU A 182 0.98 18.21 -8.74
CA GLU A 182 2.27 18.85 -8.95
C GLU A 182 3.25 17.88 -9.62
N LEU A 183 4.06 18.38 -10.55
CA LEU A 183 4.97 17.58 -11.37
C LEU A 183 6.41 17.84 -10.94
N ILE A 184 7.08 16.79 -10.51
CA ILE A 184 8.50 16.81 -10.13
C ILE A 184 9.30 16.18 -11.29
N ASP A 185 10.16 16.95 -11.92
CA ASP A 185 11.10 16.45 -12.95
C ASP A 185 12.02 15.40 -12.33
N VAL A 186 12.09 14.19 -12.91
CA VAL A 186 12.87 13.07 -12.33
C VAL A 186 14.38 13.19 -12.51
N ASN A 187 14.85 14.09 -13.39
CA ASN A 187 16.28 14.32 -13.65
C ASN A 187 16.83 15.40 -12.71
N GLU A 188 16.07 16.49 -12.53
CA GLU A 188 16.46 17.66 -11.75
C GLU A 188 16.02 17.58 -10.28
N ASP A 189 15.03 16.73 -9.94
CA ASP A 189 14.35 16.67 -8.65
C ASP A 189 13.85 18.06 -8.23
N THR A 190 13.10 18.69 -9.11
CA THR A 190 12.49 20.02 -8.90
C THR A 190 11.02 19.98 -9.25
N ASN A 191 10.19 20.65 -8.43
CA ASN A 191 8.79 20.90 -8.78
C ASN A 191 8.76 21.96 -9.87
N THR A 192 8.29 21.61 -11.06
CA THR A 192 8.40 22.47 -12.24
C THR A 192 7.06 23.04 -12.67
N GLU A 193 6.00 22.28 -12.53
CA GLU A 193 4.69 22.60 -13.09
C GLU A 193 3.58 21.99 -12.24
N ASP A 194 2.34 22.43 -12.46
CA ASP A 194 1.16 21.86 -11.81
C ASP A 194 -0.07 21.84 -12.75
N VAL A 195 -1.05 20.99 -12.37
CA VAL A 195 -2.37 20.89 -13.03
C VAL A 195 -3.44 21.03 -11.97
N THR A 196 -4.25 22.07 -12.07
CA THR A 196 -5.45 22.24 -11.23
C THR A 196 -6.65 21.56 -11.88
N LEU A 197 -7.32 20.69 -11.12
CA LEU A 197 -8.51 19.96 -11.53
C LEU A 197 -9.77 20.57 -10.90
N ASN A 198 -10.95 20.15 -11.38
CA ASN A 198 -12.22 20.79 -10.98
C ASN A 198 -12.83 20.26 -9.67
N ALA A 199 -12.27 19.20 -9.10
CA ALA A 199 -12.77 18.58 -7.86
C ALA A 199 -11.64 17.88 -7.08
N ALA A 200 -11.92 17.44 -5.87
CA ALA A 200 -10.94 16.79 -4.99
C ALA A 200 -10.40 15.49 -5.61
N ILE A 201 -9.08 15.33 -5.60
CA ILE A 201 -8.38 14.16 -6.16
C ILE A 201 -8.56 12.97 -5.22
N ASN A 202 -9.03 11.84 -5.76
CA ASN A 202 -9.35 10.64 -5.00
C ASN A 202 -8.80 9.34 -5.63
N GLY A 203 -7.98 9.45 -6.66
CA GLY A 203 -7.30 8.31 -7.27
C GLY A 203 -6.28 8.75 -8.29
N LEU A 204 -5.16 8.04 -8.33
CA LEU A 204 -4.03 8.31 -9.21
C LEU A 204 -3.44 6.99 -9.70
N THR A 205 -3.28 6.84 -11.00
CA THR A 205 -2.61 5.68 -11.61
C THR A 205 -1.87 6.08 -12.88
N VAL A 206 -0.96 5.24 -13.36
CA VAL A 206 -0.15 5.51 -14.54
C VAL A 206 -0.12 4.31 -15.47
N SER A 207 -0.25 4.54 -16.78
CA SER A 207 -0.06 3.55 -17.84
C SER A 207 0.83 4.13 -18.94
N GLY A 208 2.03 3.59 -19.06
CA GLY A 208 3.05 4.19 -19.94
C GLY A 208 3.37 5.62 -19.53
N GLU A 209 3.19 6.56 -20.44
CA GLU A 209 3.42 7.99 -20.17
C GLU A 209 2.17 8.73 -19.69
N THR A 210 0.99 8.13 -19.81
CA THR A 210 -0.26 8.77 -19.42
C THR A 210 -0.58 8.52 -17.96
N VAL A 211 -0.82 9.59 -17.22
CA VAL A 211 -1.29 9.54 -15.83
C VAL A 211 -2.80 9.77 -15.82
N TYR A 212 -3.52 8.91 -15.13
CA TYR A 212 -4.96 9.04 -14.95
C TYR A 212 -5.25 9.50 -13.52
N VAL A 213 -6.07 10.54 -13.42
CA VAL A 213 -6.45 11.15 -12.16
C VAL A 213 -7.96 11.06 -11.99
N MET A 214 -8.41 10.49 -10.89
CA MET A 214 -9.83 10.52 -10.52
C MET A 214 -10.06 11.65 -9.53
N THR A 215 -11.11 12.42 -9.76
CA THR A 215 -11.60 13.43 -8.84
C THR A 215 -13.07 13.20 -8.54
N ASN A 216 -13.54 13.67 -7.41
CA ASN A 216 -14.97 13.68 -7.12
C ASN A 216 -15.42 14.94 -6.36
N ASN A 217 -16.69 15.22 -6.49
CA ASN A 217 -17.45 16.16 -5.67
C ASN A 217 -18.68 15.42 -5.10
N ASP A 218 -19.60 16.14 -4.49
CA ASP A 218 -20.77 15.54 -3.81
C ASP A 218 -21.71 14.78 -4.76
N THR A 219 -21.64 15.03 -6.07
CA THR A 219 -22.59 14.48 -7.04
C THR A 219 -21.94 13.65 -8.14
N ASN A 220 -20.74 14.03 -8.58
CA ASN A 220 -20.09 13.45 -9.75
C ASN A 220 -18.63 13.09 -9.47
N SER A 221 -18.15 12.10 -10.21
CA SER A 221 -16.74 11.74 -10.30
C SER A 221 -16.24 11.91 -11.72
N PHE A 222 -14.98 12.28 -11.87
CA PHE A 222 -14.36 12.54 -13.17
C PHE A 222 -13.06 11.75 -13.28
N ILE A 223 -12.70 11.35 -14.50
CA ILE A 223 -11.36 10.85 -14.81
C ILE A 223 -10.72 11.76 -15.84
N TYR A 224 -9.49 12.15 -15.58
CA TYR A 224 -8.62 12.93 -16.45
C TYR A 224 -7.46 12.07 -16.93
N ALA A 225 -7.07 12.22 -18.19
CA ALA A 225 -5.82 11.69 -18.73
C ALA A 225 -4.83 12.84 -18.90
N LEU A 226 -3.69 12.76 -18.22
CA LEU A 226 -2.62 13.76 -18.25
C LEU A 226 -1.40 13.24 -19.01
N ASN A 227 -0.83 14.06 -19.88
CA ASN A 227 0.49 13.88 -20.47
C ASN A 227 1.31 15.15 -20.15
N GLY A 228 2.24 15.05 -19.20
CA GLY A 228 2.80 16.23 -18.55
C GLY A 228 1.68 17.04 -17.90
N THR A 229 1.62 18.33 -18.16
CA THR A 229 0.55 19.24 -17.71
C THR A 229 -0.67 19.28 -18.62
N THR A 230 -0.61 18.60 -19.77
CA THR A 230 -1.70 18.63 -20.73
C THR A 230 -2.80 17.64 -20.33
N VAL A 231 -4.02 18.13 -20.11
CA VAL A 231 -5.22 17.31 -20.02
C VAL A 231 -5.60 16.87 -21.42
N SER A 232 -5.29 15.62 -21.78
CA SER A 232 -5.52 15.08 -23.12
C SER A 232 -6.93 14.52 -23.32
N ALA A 233 -7.58 14.08 -22.24
CA ALA A 233 -8.96 13.61 -22.22
C ALA A 233 -9.58 13.78 -20.82
N THR A 234 -10.91 13.91 -20.78
CA THR A 234 -11.70 13.97 -19.54
C THR A 234 -13.03 13.28 -19.76
N THR A 235 -13.52 12.58 -18.75
CA THR A 235 -14.89 12.04 -18.74
C THR A 235 -15.57 12.37 -17.43
N ASP A 236 -16.85 12.76 -17.50
CA ASP A 236 -17.77 12.76 -16.37
C ASP A 236 -18.38 11.36 -16.27
N LEU A 237 -18.26 10.74 -15.11
CA LEU A 237 -18.76 9.39 -14.89
C LEU A 237 -20.26 9.37 -14.53
N GLU A 238 -20.85 10.55 -14.24
CA GLU A 238 -22.23 10.69 -13.75
C GLU A 238 -22.50 9.81 -12.51
N LEU A 239 -21.45 9.59 -11.69
CA LEU A 239 -21.45 8.76 -10.50
C LEU A 239 -20.83 9.53 -9.34
N ALA A 240 -21.48 9.52 -8.17
CA ALA A 240 -20.89 10.03 -6.95
C ALA A 240 -19.88 9.03 -6.34
N ASN A 241 -18.98 9.51 -5.50
CA ASN A 241 -18.09 8.69 -4.66
C ASN A 241 -17.17 7.73 -5.44
N GLY A 242 -16.78 8.09 -6.68
CA GLY A 242 -15.76 7.34 -7.42
C GLY A 242 -14.40 7.38 -6.71
N ARG A 243 -13.71 6.24 -6.63
CA ARG A 243 -12.41 6.11 -5.98
C ARG A 243 -11.65 4.88 -6.45
N ASN A 244 -10.44 4.65 -5.92
CA ASN A 244 -9.68 3.44 -6.17
C ASN A 244 -9.34 3.22 -7.64
N LEU A 245 -8.84 4.26 -8.31
CA LEU A 245 -8.45 4.16 -9.71
C LEU A 245 -7.26 3.20 -9.89
N SER A 246 -7.43 2.20 -10.74
CA SER A 246 -6.42 1.20 -11.09
C SER A 246 -6.35 0.99 -12.59
N VAL A 247 -5.20 0.57 -13.11
CA VAL A 247 -5.01 0.20 -14.50
C VAL A 247 -4.53 -1.24 -14.62
N ASP A 248 -5.13 -2.02 -15.51
CA ASP A 248 -4.63 -3.35 -15.91
C ASP A 248 -4.75 -3.51 -17.43
N GLY A 249 -3.62 -3.74 -18.07
CA GLY A 249 -3.53 -3.78 -19.53
C GLY A 249 -4.02 -2.51 -20.19
N GLN A 250 -5.07 -2.63 -21.01
CA GLN A 250 -5.71 -1.52 -21.72
C GLN A 250 -7.07 -1.12 -21.10
N SER A 251 -7.18 -1.17 -19.78
CA SER A 251 -8.42 -0.84 -19.10
C SER A 251 -8.14 -0.11 -17.80
N LEU A 252 -9.01 0.84 -17.48
CA LEU A 252 -9.08 1.46 -16.17
C LEU A 252 -10.22 0.83 -15.38
N TYR A 253 -10.00 0.64 -14.10
CA TYR A 253 -10.97 0.11 -13.15
C TYR A 253 -11.07 1.07 -11.97
N PHE A 254 -12.26 1.17 -11.41
CA PHE A 254 -12.50 1.98 -10.23
C PHE A 254 -13.70 1.45 -9.45
N THR A 255 -13.92 1.98 -8.27
CA THR A 255 -15.10 1.68 -7.46
C THR A 255 -15.94 2.93 -7.24
N ALA A 256 -17.25 2.76 -7.14
CA ALA A 256 -18.17 3.77 -6.64
C ALA A 256 -19.19 3.05 -5.74
N GLU A 257 -19.31 3.49 -4.48
CA GLU A 257 -20.05 2.78 -3.44
C GLU A 257 -19.60 1.31 -3.32
N THR A 258 -20.47 0.35 -3.58
CA THR A 258 -20.18 -1.08 -3.57
C THR A 258 -19.89 -1.66 -4.95
N ASP A 259 -19.89 -0.84 -5.99
CA ASP A 259 -19.82 -1.27 -7.37
C ASP A 259 -18.42 -1.12 -7.94
N VAL A 260 -18.04 -2.08 -8.78
CA VAL A 260 -16.81 -2.08 -9.56
C VAL A 260 -17.14 -1.73 -11.00
N TYR A 261 -16.38 -0.81 -11.56
CA TYR A 261 -16.53 -0.29 -12.92
C TYR A 261 -15.27 -0.49 -13.74
N LYS A 262 -15.47 -0.55 -15.04
CA LYS A 262 -14.42 -0.58 -16.06
C LYS A 262 -14.67 0.47 -17.12
N ILE A 263 -13.61 1.16 -17.57
CA ILE A 263 -13.68 2.13 -18.65
C ILE A 263 -12.45 2.01 -19.56
N ASN A 264 -12.63 2.39 -20.84
CA ASN A 264 -11.51 2.44 -21.76
C ASN A 264 -10.60 3.64 -21.44
N PRO A 265 -9.26 3.49 -21.48
CA PRO A 265 -8.30 4.56 -21.21
C PRO A 265 -8.40 5.78 -22.14
N SER A 266 -9.02 5.65 -23.32
CA SER A 266 -9.28 6.81 -24.17
C SER A 266 -10.30 7.80 -23.59
N LEU A 267 -11.05 7.37 -22.56
CA LEU A 267 -12.11 8.13 -21.90
C LEU A 267 -13.25 8.59 -22.82
N ALA A 268 -13.34 8.03 -24.04
CA ALA A 268 -14.33 8.38 -25.04
C ALA A 268 -15.66 7.60 -24.92
N SER A 269 -15.71 6.63 -24.00
CA SER A 269 -16.89 5.78 -23.75
C SER A 269 -17.39 5.96 -22.32
N THR A 270 -18.64 5.55 -22.07
CA THR A 270 -19.18 5.47 -20.71
C THR A 270 -18.53 4.33 -19.92
N ALA A 271 -18.46 4.49 -18.60
CA ALA A 271 -18.01 3.43 -17.71
C ALA A 271 -19.05 2.31 -17.64
N ASN A 272 -18.58 1.06 -17.68
CA ASN A 272 -19.42 -0.12 -17.55
C ASN A 272 -19.34 -0.65 -16.10
N LYS A 273 -20.49 -0.77 -15.44
CA LYS A 273 -20.58 -1.50 -14.18
C LYS A 273 -20.32 -2.98 -14.46
N LEU A 274 -19.36 -3.57 -13.73
CA LEU A 274 -19.06 -4.99 -13.81
C LEU A 274 -19.92 -5.80 -12.84
N PHE A 275 -19.81 -5.49 -11.54
CA PHE A 275 -20.56 -6.16 -10.47
C PHE A 275 -20.55 -5.33 -9.18
N SER A 276 -21.26 -5.81 -8.15
CA SER A 276 -21.21 -5.27 -6.79
C SER A 276 -20.48 -6.25 -5.88
N VAL A 277 -19.56 -5.74 -5.03
CA VAL A 277 -18.78 -6.57 -4.08
C VAL A 277 -19.61 -7.04 -2.88
N GLY A 278 -20.81 -6.51 -2.69
CA GLY A 278 -21.70 -6.87 -1.60
C GLY A 278 -22.66 -5.74 -1.25
N SER A 279 -23.32 -5.86 -0.11
CA SER A 279 -24.19 -4.82 0.46
C SER A 279 -23.56 -4.27 1.74
N GLY A 280 -23.70 -2.97 2.00
CA GLY A 280 -23.20 -2.34 3.22
C GLY A 280 -22.35 -1.09 2.94
N ASN A 281 -21.38 -0.84 3.80
CA ASN A 281 -20.48 0.30 3.66
C ASN A 281 -19.47 0.05 2.54
N GLY A 282 -19.69 0.63 1.36
CA GLY A 282 -18.81 0.51 0.19
C GLY A 282 -17.38 0.95 0.50
N TYR A 283 -17.19 1.98 1.33
CA TYR A 283 -15.87 2.41 1.76
C TYR A 283 -15.09 1.30 2.48
N ALA A 284 -15.71 0.59 3.41
CA ALA A 284 -15.08 -0.51 4.11
C ALA A 284 -14.87 -1.74 3.22
N LEU A 285 -15.84 -2.07 2.34
CA LEU A 285 -15.80 -3.24 1.46
C LEU A 285 -14.72 -3.16 0.38
N THR A 286 -14.36 -1.95 -0.04
CA THR A 286 -13.33 -1.68 -1.05
C THR A 286 -12.27 -0.70 -0.53
N TYR A 287 -11.90 -0.83 0.76
CA TYR A 287 -10.88 0.01 1.40
C TYR A 287 -9.56 -0.07 0.66
N GLY A 288 -9.10 -1.26 0.35
CA GLY A 288 -8.07 -1.52 -0.64
C GLY A 288 -8.67 -1.99 -1.97
N PHE A 289 -8.05 -1.58 -3.07
CA PHE A 289 -8.45 -2.01 -4.41
C PHE A 289 -7.27 -2.00 -5.38
N ASN A 290 -7.17 -3.01 -6.19
CA ASN A 290 -6.29 -3.02 -7.37
C ASN A 290 -6.71 -4.12 -8.34
N VAL A 291 -6.26 -4.04 -9.59
CA VAL A 291 -6.51 -5.06 -10.62
C VAL A 291 -5.19 -5.52 -11.22
N PHE A 292 -5.03 -6.84 -11.32
CA PHE A 292 -3.82 -7.46 -11.88
C PHE A 292 -4.19 -8.67 -12.73
N ASN A 293 -3.78 -8.70 -13.99
CA ASN A 293 -4.01 -9.81 -14.90
C ASN A 293 -5.49 -10.24 -15.00
N GLY A 294 -6.42 -9.27 -14.97
CA GLY A 294 -7.87 -9.50 -15.00
C GLY A 294 -8.47 -9.99 -13.67
N TYR A 295 -7.68 -10.09 -12.60
CA TYR A 295 -8.19 -10.36 -11.26
C TYR A 295 -8.37 -9.06 -10.49
N ILE A 296 -9.55 -8.87 -9.90
CA ILE A 296 -9.92 -7.71 -9.12
C ILE A 296 -9.76 -8.04 -7.63
N PHE A 297 -8.85 -7.33 -6.98
CA PHE A 297 -8.54 -7.47 -5.56
C PHE A 297 -9.27 -6.38 -4.78
N THR A 298 -10.03 -6.76 -3.76
CA THR A 298 -10.65 -5.82 -2.82
C THR A 298 -10.19 -6.12 -1.40
N GLY A 299 -9.88 -5.06 -0.67
CA GLY A 299 -9.56 -5.11 0.76
C GLY A 299 -10.80 -4.72 1.55
N ASN A 300 -11.43 -5.67 2.21
CA ASN A 300 -12.55 -5.40 3.10
C ASN A 300 -12.03 -5.17 4.52
N ALA A 301 -12.09 -3.92 4.97
CA ALA A 301 -11.64 -3.50 6.29
C ALA A 301 -12.66 -3.79 7.41
N GLY A 302 -13.88 -4.21 7.07
CA GLY A 302 -14.93 -4.52 8.04
C GLY A 302 -15.24 -3.33 8.95
N ASN A 303 -14.98 -3.50 10.24
CA ASN A 303 -15.15 -2.48 11.28
C ASN A 303 -13.85 -1.72 11.61
N PHE A 304 -12.75 -1.94 10.90
CA PHE A 304 -11.43 -1.36 11.13
C PHE A 304 -10.76 -1.73 12.47
N THR A 305 -11.29 -2.70 13.19
CA THR A 305 -10.76 -3.15 14.49
C THR A 305 -10.42 -4.62 14.50
N ASP A 306 -11.13 -5.42 13.71
CA ASP A 306 -10.87 -6.85 13.55
C ASP A 306 -10.07 -7.11 12.26
N ASN A 307 -9.56 -8.33 12.13
CA ASN A 307 -8.91 -8.77 10.91
C ASN A 307 -9.82 -8.56 9.70
N GLY A 308 -9.26 -7.94 8.67
CA GLY A 308 -9.92 -7.71 7.40
C GLY A 308 -9.86 -8.92 6.48
N LYS A 309 -10.39 -8.74 5.28
CA LYS A 309 -10.39 -9.76 4.24
C LYS A 309 -9.85 -9.22 2.93
N VAL A 310 -9.13 -10.05 2.20
CA VAL A 310 -8.87 -9.86 0.78
C VAL A 310 -9.83 -10.75 0.01
N VAL A 311 -10.63 -10.14 -0.87
CA VAL A 311 -11.55 -10.87 -1.73
C VAL A 311 -11.13 -10.64 -3.19
N ILE A 312 -10.96 -11.73 -3.93
CA ILE A 312 -10.46 -11.71 -5.31
C ILE A 312 -11.58 -12.19 -6.23
N TYR A 313 -11.88 -11.39 -7.24
CA TYR A 313 -12.92 -11.66 -8.21
C TYR A 313 -12.36 -11.74 -9.64
N LYS A 314 -13.10 -12.35 -10.55
CA LYS A 314 -12.98 -12.11 -11.99
C LYS A 314 -13.80 -10.89 -12.39
N GLU A 315 -13.61 -10.43 -13.62
CA GLU A 315 -14.38 -9.29 -14.17
C GLU A 315 -15.90 -9.52 -14.22
N ASP A 316 -16.33 -10.78 -14.31
CA ASP A 316 -17.75 -11.14 -14.29
C ASP A 316 -18.37 -11.18 -12.87
N GLY A 317 -17.59 -10.82 -11.86
CA GLY A 317 -17.99 -10.82 -10.45
C GLY A 317 -17.91 -12.20 -9.79
N SER A 318 -17.47 -13.24 -10.50
CA SER A 318 -17.31 -14.56 -9.89
C SER A 318 -16.17 -14.55 -8.86
N LEU A 319 -16.44 -15.09 -7.67
CA LEU A 319 -15.47 -15.21 -6.58
C LEU A 319 -14.36 -16.20 -6.97
N VAL A 320 -13.12 -15.76 -6.91
CA VAL A 320 -11.93 -16.59 -7.09
C VAL A 320 -11.44 -17.10 -5.74
N LYS A 321 -11.25 -16.18 -4.78
CA LYS A 321 -10.68 -16.49 -3.47
C LYS A 321 -11.08 -15.45 -2.43
N GLU A 322 -11.16 -15.90 -1.18
CA GLU A 322 -11.26 -15.02 -0.01
C GLU A 322 -10.21 -15.45 1.01
N TYR A 323 -9.52 -14.48 1.59
CA TYR A 323 -8.52 -14.66 2.62
C TYR A 323 -8.74 -13.72 3.79
N THR A 324 -8.58 -14.22 5.01
CA THR A 324 -8.46 -13.37 6.20
C THR A 324 -7.03 -12.89 6.34
N VAL A 325 -6.84 -11.57 6.43
CA VAL A 325 -5.54 -10.89 6.52
C VAL A 325 -5.48 -10.02 7.78
N GLY A 326 -4.52 -9.11 7.89
CA GLY A 326 -4.47 -8.15 9.00
C GLY A 326 -5.60 -7.13 8.96
N ILE A 327 -5.61 -6.21 9.93
CA ILE A 327 -6.63 -5.16 10.09
C ILE A 327 -6.46 -4.12 8.97
N ALA A 328 -7.58 -3.68 8.38
CA ALA A 328 -7.64 -2.63 7.35
C ALA A 328 -6.68 -2.87 6.18
N PRO A 329 -6.90 -3.91 5.35
CA PRO A 329 -6.12 -4.15 4.13
C PRO A 329 -6.37 -3.03 3.10
N ASN A 330 -5.35 -2.18 2.86
CA ASN A 330 -5.48 -0.94 2.10
C ASN A 330 -4.76 -0.94 0.74
N GLY A 331 -3.72 -1.75 0.56
CA GLY A 331 -2.89 -1.71 -0.64
C GLY A 331 -2.50 -3.10 -1.15
N PHE A 332 -2.45 -3.23 -2.48
CA PHE A 332 -2.04 -4.45 -3.19
C PHE A 332 -0.90 -4.12 -4.15
N TYR A 333 0.18 -4.90 -4.11
CA TYR A 333 1.40 -4.68 -4.87
C TYR A 333 1.88 -5.98 -5.50
N LYS A 334 1.86 -6.04 -6.82
CA LYS A 334 2.38 -7.19 -7.59
C LYS A 334 3.90 -7.13 -7.68
N TYR A 335 4.57 -8.28 -7.60
CA TYR A 335 6.02 -8.39 -7.78
C TYR A 335 6.45 -9.66 -8.53
#